data_834077e18146fbd0889d59331546cbad
#
_entry.id   834077e18146fbd0889d59331546cbad
#
_cell.length_a   1.000
_cell.length_b   1.000
_cell.length_c   1.000
_cell.angle_alpha   90.00
_cell.angle_beta   90.00
_cell.angle_gamma   90.00
#
_symmetry.space_group_name_H-M   'P 1'
#
loop_
_entity.id
_entity.type
_entity.pdbx_description
1 polymer ?
#
loop_
_entity_poly.entity_id
_entity_poly.type
_entity_poly.pdbx_seq_one_letter_code
_entity_poly.pdbx_strand_id
1 'polypeptide(L)'
;KCWGAGVRAIDIGGWGGTSWAAVEAVRAGTGTSPQDRALKSLGEDFADWGIPTVVSLAEVLATGGPVIASGGVRSGLDIAKGLAFGADLCGMALPLLKPAMESDEALAGTIEAMHRELTAAMFLTGSVGIADLRSAPVYLTGRTRQMIDKDNPARIRR
;
A
#
# COMPACT_ATOMS: atom_id res chain seq x y z
N LYS A 1 5.64 20.88 -0.94
CA LYS A 1 4.72 21.63 -1.84
C LYS A 1 3.25 21.26 -1.62
N CYS A 2 2.89 19.96 -1.53
CA CYS A 2 1.49 19.53 -1.35
C CYS A 2 0.86 20.12 -0.08
N TRP A 3 1.53 20.03 1.07
CA TRP A 3 1.05 20.60 2.34
C TRP A 3 0.82 22.11 2.25
N GLY A 4 1.73 22.86 1.59
CA GLY A 4 1.58 24.29 1.37
C GLY A 4 0.43 24.67 0.41
N ALA A 5 -0.07 23.71 -0.36
CA ALA A 5 -1.25 23.87 -1.23
C ALA A 5 -2.58 23.48 -0.52
N GLY A 6 -2.54 23.18 0.78
CA GLY A 6 -3.74 22.85 1.56
C GLY A 6 -4.14 21.38 1.57
N VAL A 7 -3.29 20.48 1.09
CA VAL A 7 -3.53 19.02 1.18
C VAL A 7 -3.57 18.61 2.66
N ARG A 8 -4.61 17.84 3.04
CA ARG A 8 -4.86 17.43 4.43
C ARG A 8 -4.32 16.04 4.76
N ALA A 9 -4.20 15.17 3.77
CA ALA A 9 -3.59 13.84 3.89
C ALA A 9 -3.06 13.41 2.53
N ILE A 10 -2.08 12.51 2.51
CA ILE A 10 -1.56 11.89 1.29
C ILE A 10 -1.84 10.40 1.36
N ASP A 11 -2.59 9.90 0.39
CA ASP A 11 -2.72 8.47 0.11
C ASP A 11 -1.60 8.06 -0.84
N ILE A 12 -0.77 7.10 -0.44
CA ILE A 12 0.47 6.79 -1.16
C ILE A 12 0.26 5.92 -2.39
N GLY A 13 -0.81 5.13 -2.46
CA GLY A 13 -1.09 4.25 -3.60
C GLY A 13 0.12 3.42 -4.05
N GLY A 14 0.90 2.88 -3.09
CA GLY A 14 2.20 2.26 -3.37
C GLY A 14 2.12 1.01 -4.24
N TRP A 15 3.23 0.66 -4.90
CA TRP A 15 3.35 -0.57 -5.67
C TRP A 15 3.32 -1.80 -4.74
N GLY A 16 2.29 -2.59 -4.86
CA GLY A 16 1.95 -3.76 -4.04
C GLY A 16 0.48 -4.16 -4.22
N GLY A 17 -0.32 -3.29 -4.83
CA GLY A 17 -1.71 -3.49 -5.19
C GLY A 17 -1.91 -3.53 -6.70
N THR A 18 -2.87 -2.76 -7.20
CA THR A 18 -3.21 -2.66 -8.62
C THR A 18 -2.10 -2.00 -9.41
N SER A 19 -1.61 -2.66 -10.45
CA SER A 19 -0.77 -2.03 -11.47
C SER A 19 -1.66 -1.42 -12.55
N TRP A 20 -1.69 -0.10 -12.65
CA TRP A 20 -2.45 0.59 -13.68
C TRP A 20 -1.89 0.32 -15.08
N ALA A 21 -0.58 0.13 -15.23
CA ALA A 21 0.03 -0.28 -16.48
C ALA A 21 -0.51 -1.65 -16.94
N ALA A 22 -0.58 -2.63 -16.02
CA ALA A 22 -1.16 -3.94 -16.31
C ALA A 22 -2.66 -3.85 -16.66
N VAL A 23 -3.42 -2.97 -15.98
CA VAL A 23 -4.84 -2.73 -16.32
C VAL A 23 -4.98 -2.18 -17.73
N GLU A 24 -4.16 -1.22 -18.13
CA GLU A 24 -4.18 -0.67 -19.48
C GLU A 24 -3.72 -1.70 -20.53
N ALA A 25 -2.76 -2.56 -20.21
CA ALA A 25 -2.37 -3.66 -21.09
C ALA A 25 -3.55 -4.61 -21.35
N VAL A 26 -4.32 -4.96 -20.32
CA VAL A 26 -5.51 -5.83 -20.45
C VAL A 26 -6.58 -5.14 -21.29
N ARG A 27 -6.85 -3.84 -21.08
CA ARG A 27 -7.81 -3.06 -21.87
C ARG A 27 -7.41 -2.99 -23.35
N ALA A 28 -6.15 -2.67 -23.62
CA ALA A 28 -5.62 -2.63 -24.98
C ALA A 28 -5.63 -4.02 -25.64
N GLY A 29 -5.47 -5.09 -24.86
CA GLY A 29 -5.49 -6.48 -25.34
C GLY A 29 -6.84 -6.93 -25.91
N THR A 30 -7.93 -6.18 -25.71
CA THR A 30 -9.24 -6.43 -26.34
C THR A 30 -9.35 -5.85 -27.74
N GLY A 31 -8.44 -4.93 -28.12
CA GLY A 31 -8.38 -4.33 -29.44
C GLY A 31 -7.48 -5.11 -30.41
N THR A 32 -7.66 -4.86 -31.70
CA THR A 32 -6.94 -5.56 -32.78
C THR A 32 -6.01 -4.66 -33.59
N SER A 33 -6.06 -3.34 -33.35
CA SER A 33 -5.26 -2.37 -34.09
C SER A 33 -3.75 -2.48 -33.77
N PRO A 34 -2.87 -1.97 -34.63
CA PRO A 34 -1.45 -1.86 -34.32
C PRO A 34 -1.17 -1.03 -33.05
N GLN A 35 -1.98 0.03 -32.82
CA GLN A 35 -1.89 0.84 -31.61
C GLN A 35 -2.24 0.05 -30.37
N ASP A 36 -3.29 -0.77 -30.40
CA ASP A 36 -3.69 -1.60 -29.25
C ASP A 36 -2.56 -2.59 -28.87
N ARG A 37 -1.94 -3.20 -29.88
CA ARG A 37 -0.79 -4.10 -29.64
C ARG A 37 0.41 -3.38 -29.03
N ALA A 38 0.71 -2.18 -29.48
CA ALA A 38 1.79 -1.37 -28.93
C ALA A 38 1.50 -0.95 -27.48
N LEU A 39 0.28 -0.51 -27.17
CA LEU A 39 -0.16 -0.15 -25.81
C LEU A 39 -0.16 -1.37 -24.88
N LYS A 40 -0.59 -2.53 -25.37
CA LYS A 40 -0.53 -3.77 -24.61
C LYS A 40 0.91 -4.10 -24.20
N SER A 41 1.83 -4.13 -25.17
CA SER A 41 3.24 -4.42 -24.90
C SER A 41 3.84 -3.41 -23.93
N LEU A 42 3.59 -2.12 -24.13
CA LEU A 42 4.06 -1.08 -23.22
C LEU A 42 3.53 -1.27 -21.80
N GLY A 43 2.25 -1.56 -21.63
CA GLY A 43 1.65 -1.80 -20.33
C GLY A 43 2.19 -3.07 -19.64
N GLU A 44 2.52 -4.11 -20.41
CA GLU A 44 3.18 -5.32 -19.92
C GLU A 44 4.61 -5.02 -19.44
N ASP A 45 5.39 -4.25 -20.21
CA ASP A 45 6.77 -3.85 -19.87
C ASP A 45 6.84 -3.01 -18.58
N PHE A 46 5.81 -2.22 -18.31
CA PHE A 46 5.72 -1.36 -17.12
C PHE A 46 4.81 -1.92 -16.01
N ALA A 47 4.39 -3.18 -16.10
CA ALA A 47 3.48 -3.79 -15.13
C ALA A 47 4.02 -3.76 -13.69
N ASP A 48 5.34 -3.92 -13.55
CA ASP A 48 6.04 -3.94 -12.26
C ASP A 48 6.73 -2.60 -11.92
N TRP A 49 6.45 -1.55 -12.68
CA TRP A 49 7.03 -0.24 -12.45
C TRP A 49 6.33 0.50 -11.32
N GLY A 50 7.03 0.74 -10.21
CA GLY A 50 6.46 1.49 -9.08
C GLY A 50 7.37 1.51 -7.85
N ILE A 51 7.04 2.39 -6.91
CA ILE A 51 7.69 2.47 -5.61
C ILE A 51 6.96 1.53 -4.65
N PRO A 52 7.63 0.53 -4.05
CA PRO A 52 6.99 -0.36 -3.09
C PRO A 52 6.31 0.40 -1.95
N THR A 53 5.15 -0.08 -1.52
CA THR A 53 4.27 0.61 -0.55
C THR A 53 5.00 1.07 0.70
N VAL A 54 5.81 0.21 1.32
CA VAL A 54 6.55 0.58 2.56
C VAL A 54 7.63 1.63 2.28
N VAL A 55 8.25 1.61 1.10
CA VAL A 55 9.25 2.61 0.69
C VAL A 55 8.56 3.96 0.47
N SER A 56 7.45 3.97 -0.27
CA SER A 56 6.64 5.18 -0.48
C SER A 56 6.14 5.75 0.85
N LEU A 57 5.68 4.88 1.77
CA LEU A 57 5.25 5.28 3.11
C LEU A 57 6.38 5.99 3.87
N ALA A 58 7.59 5.41 3.89
CA ALA A 58 8.74 6.01 4.54
C ALA A 58 9.10 7.40 3.96
N GLU A 59 9.05 7.54 2.63
CA GLU A 59 9.38 8.80 1.97
C GLU A 59 8.34 9.89 2.25
N VAL A 60 7.05 9.54 2.28
CA VAL A 60 5.97 10.52 2.53
C VAL A 60 5.91 10.89 4.01
N LEU A 61 6.08 9.94 4.94
CA LEU A 61 6.16 10.24 6.38
C LEU A 61 7.27 11.26 6.70
N ALA A 62 8.39 11.19 6.00
CA ALA A 62 9.50 12.16 6.18
C ALA A 62 9.13 13.58 5.78
N THR A 63 8.01 13.82 5.10
CA THR A 63 7.55 15.17 4.72
C THR A 63 6.69 15.84 5.79
N GLY A 64 6.28 15.11 6.83
CA GLY A 64 5.50 15.58 7.98
C GLY A 64 4.06 15.92 7.62
N GLY A 65 3.11 15.07 7.95
CA GLY A 65 1.67 15.26 7.71
C GLY A 65 0.95 13.91 7.68
N PRO A 66 -0.38 13.90 7.74
CA PRO A 66 -1.15 12.67 7.76
C PRO A 66 -0.99 11.83 6.49
N VAL A 67 -0.71 10.53 6.67
CA VAL A 67 -0.45 9.60 5.57
C VAL A 67 -1.39 8.39 5.65
N ILE A 68 -1.98 8.06 4.51
CA ILE A 68 -2.78 6.85 4.33
C ILE A 68 -1.92 5.81 3.60
N ALA A 69 -1.63 4.70 4.26
CA ALA A 69 -0.92 3.58 3.65
C ALA A 69 -1.89 2.75 2.81
N SER A 70 -1.71 2.78 1.50
CA SER A 70 -2.48 1.98 0.54
C SER A 70 -1.58 1.40 -0.56
N GLY A 71 -2.16 0.50 -1.35
CA GLY A 71 -1.42 -0.24 -2.37
C GLY A 71 -0.91 -1.58 -1.83
N GLY A 72 -1.75 -2.61 -1.91
CA GLY A 72 -1.40 -3.98 -1.52
C GLY A 72 -1.66 -4.36 -0.06
N VAL A 73 -2.35 -3.54 0.71
CA VAL A 73 -2.87 -3.91 2.03
C VAL A 73 -3.98 -4.95 1.85
N ARG A 74 -3.84 -6.13 2.46
CA ARG A 74 -4.74 -7.27 2.22
C ARG A 74 -5.28 -7.92 3.48
N SER A 75 -4.75 -7.59 4.66
CA SER A 75 -5.07 -8.25 5.93
C SER A 75 -5.03 -7.28 7.09
N GLY A 76 -5.59 -7.67 8.24
CA GLY A 76 -5.44 -6.95 9.50
C GLY A 76 -3.99 -6.88 9.96
N LEU A 77 -3.18 -7.88 9.63
CA LEU A 77 -1.74 -7.85 9.91
C LEU A 77 -1.01 -6.80 9.05
N ASP A 78 -1.40 -6.60 7.79
CA ASP A 78 -0.83 -5.53 6.97
C ASP A 78 -1.23 -4.16 7.49
N ILE A 79 -2.48 -4.01 7.96
CA ILE A 79 -2.94 -2.80 8.67
C ILE A 79 -2.07 -2.54 9.89
N ALA A 80 -1.85 -3.55 10.74
CA ALA A 80 -1.00 -3.42 11.93
C ALA A 80 0.41 -2.96 11.58
N LYS A 81 1.02 -3.54 10.55
CA LYS A 81 2.36 -3.13 10.06
C LYS A 81 2.37 -1.70 9.55
N GLY A 82 1.36 -1.28 8.77
CA GLY A 82 1.25 0.07 8.26
C GLY A 82 1.13 1.11 9.37
N LEU A 83 0.27 0.85 10.36
CA LEU A 83 0.08 1.72 11.54
C LEU A 83 1.33 1.76 12.42
N ALA A 84 1.95 0.62 12.71
CA ALA A 84 3.20 0.55 13.47
C ALA A 84 4.35 1.29 12.77
N PHE A 85 4.36 1.29 11.44
CA PHE A 85 5.35 2.01 10.65
C PHE A 85 5.14 3.54 10.63
N GLY A 86 3.95 4.01 11.05
CA GLY A 86 3.64 5.43 11.21
C GLY A 86 2.49 5.95 10.35
N ALA A 87 1.81 5.11 9.58
CA ALA A 87 0.63 5.55 8.85
C ALA A 87 -0.50 5.99 9.81
N ASP A 88 -1.28 6.99 9.42
CA ASP A 88 -2.45 7.41 10.19
C ASP A 88 -3.67 6.54 9.92
N LEU A 89 -3.78 6.06 8.68
CA LEU A 89 -4.82 5.14 8.22
C LEU A 89 -4.22 4.13 7.25
N CYS A 90 -4.93 3.02 7.03
CA CYS A 90 -4.65 2.09 5.97
C CYS A 90 -5.85 1.99 5.02
N GLY A 91 -5.57 2.02 3.70
CA GLY A 91 -6.57 1.89 2.64
C GLY A 91 -6.42 0.55 1.91
N MET A 92 -7.55 -0.07 1.57
CA MET A 92 -7.58 -1.28 0.75
C MET A 92 -8.79 -1.28 -0.18
N ALA A 93 -8.70 -2.00 -1.29
CA ALA A 93 -9.80 -2.14 -2.24
C ALA A 93 -10.06 -3.61 -2.61
N LEU A 94 -9.08 -4.26 -3.25
CA LEU A 94 -9.24 -5.60 -3.82
C LEU A 94 -9.75 -6.67 -2.81
N PRO A 95 -9.26 -6.74 -1.57
CA PRO A 95 -9.74 -7.74 -0.61
C PRO A 95 -11.22 -7.60 -0.25
N LEU A 96 -11.77 -6.39 -0.39
CA LEU A 96 -13.17 -6.10 -0.09
C LEU A 96 -14.08 -6.21 -1.32
N LEU A 97 -13.52 -6.13 -2.53
CA LEU A 97 -14.31 -6.10 -3.76
C LEU A 97 -15.14 -7.37 -3.96
N LYS A 98 -14.52 -8.55 -3.86
CA LYS A 98 -15.23 -9.82 -4.06
C LYS A 98 -16.31 -10.03 -3.01
N PRO A 99 -16.06 -9.90 -1.70
CA PRO A 99 -17.09 -9.96 -0.68
C PRO A 99 -18.22 -8.93 -0.89
N ALA A 100 -17.90 -7.70 -1.27
CA ALA A 100 -18.90 -6.66 -1.54
C ALA A 100 -19.81 -6.98 -2.75
N MET A 101 -19.31 -7.75 -3.70
CA MET A 101 -20.12 -8.23 -4.84
C MET A 101 -20.96 -9.46 -4.49
N GLU A 102 -20.63 -10.14 -3.40
CA GLU A 102 -21.34 -11.34 -2.95
C GLU A 102 -22.53 -10.99 -2.06
N SER A 103 -22.30 -10.30 -0.94
CA SER A 103 -23.35 -9.78 -0.05
C SER A 103 -22.78 -8.81 1.01
N ASP A 104 -23.70 -8.08 1.67
CA ASP A 104 -23.35 -7.23 2.81
C ASP A 104 -22.77 -8.04 3.98
N GLU A 105 -23.32 -9.25 4.21
CA GLU A 105 -22.87 -10.17 5.25
C GLU A 105 -21.45 -10.68 4.96
N ALA A 106 -21.14 -11.02 3.71
CA ALA A 106 -19.79 -11.45 3.30
C ALA A 106 -18.78 -10.31 3.48
N LEU A 107 -19.16 -9.09 3.11
CA LEU A 107 -18.34 -7.91 3.33
C LEU A 107 -18.09 -7.65 4.82
N ALA A 108 -19.15 -7.65 5.64
CA ALA A 108 -19.06 -7.45 7.07
C ALA A 108 -18.16 -8.52 7.73
N GLY A 109 -18.36 -9.79 7.38
CA GLY A 109 -17.54 -10.90 7.87
C GLY A 109 -16.05 -10.74 7.51
N THR A 110 -15.75 -10.25 6.32
CA THR A 110 -14.37 -9.96 5.89
C THR A 110 -13.75 -8.83 6.72
N ILE A 111 -14.49 -7.74 6.95
CA ILE A 111 -14.04 -6.62 7.78
C ILE A 111 -13.80 -7.07 9.23
N GLU A 112 -14.70 -7.87 9.79
CA GLU A 112 -14.54 -8.43 11.13
C GLU A 112 -13.32 -9.35 11.25
N ALA A 113 -13.04 -10.16 10.22
CA ALA A 113 -11.84 -10.98 10.19
C ALA A 113 -10.56 -10.12 10.25
N MET A 114 -10.51 -9.04 9.47
CA MET A 114 -9.39 -8.08 9.50
C MET A 114 -9.25 -7.39 10.85
N HIS A 115 -10.36 -7.02 11.50
CA HIS A 115 -10.33 -6.45 12.86
C HIS A 115 -9.77 -7.46 13.88
N ARG A 116 -10.15 -8.75 13.78
CA ARG A 116 -9.60 -9.80 14.64
C ARG A 116 -8.09 -9.98 14.43
N GLU A 117 -7.62 -9.95 13.19
CA GLU A 117 -6.20 -10.03 12.88
C GLU A 117 -5.41 -8.82 13.45
N LEU A 118 -5.94 -7.60 13.29
CA LEU A 118 -5.36 -6.39 13.86
C LEU A 118 -5.30 -6.49 15.39
N THR A 119 -6.41 -6.90 16.03
CA THR A 119 -6.49 -7.07 17.47
C THR A 119 -5.48 -8.11 17.97
N ALA A 120 -5.34 -9.23 17.25
CA ALA A 120 -4.35 -10.25 17.58
C ALA A 120 -2.92 -9.71 17.46
N ALA A 121 -2.61 -8.94 16.42
CA ALA A 121 -1.30 -8.30 16.29
C ALA A 121 -1.02 -7.31 17.42
N MET A 122 -2.02 -6.51 17.82
CA MET A 122 -1.91 -5.60 18.97
C MET A 122 -1.69 -6.35 20.28
N PHE A 123 -2.42 -7.44 20.50
CA PHE A 123 -2.23 -8.29 21.68
C PHE A 123 -0.81 -8.86 21.75
N LEU A 124 -0.30 -9.41 20.64
CA LEU A 124 1.03 -10.01 20.55
C LEU A 124 2.17 -8.99 20.72
N THR A 125 1.92 -7.72 20.44
CA THR A 125 2.88 -6.62 20.64
C THR A 125 2.71 -5.88 21.96
N GLY A 126 1.74 -6.30 22.80
CA GLY A 126 1.42 -5.64 24.08
C GLY A 126 0.80 -4.26 23.92
N SER A 127 0.17 -3.99 22.77
CA SER A 127 -0.44 -2.70 22.44
C SER A 127 -1.91 -2.70 22.87
N VAL A 128 -2.30 -1.80 23.77
CA VAL A 128 -3.69 -1.63 24.23
C VAL A 128 -4.51 -0.81 23.22
N GLY A 129 -3.84 0.11 22.53
CA GLY A 129 -4.46 0.98 21.53
C GLY A 129 -3.54 1.21 20.32
N ILE A 130 -4.07 1.91 19.31
CA ILE A 130 -3.30 2.24 18.08
C ILE A 130 -2.07 3.10 18.41
N ALA A 131 -2.15 3.97 19.42
CA ALA A 131 -1.01 4.78 19.85
C ALA A 131 0.16 3.91 20.36
N ASP A 132 -0.16 2.84 21.10
CA ASP A 132 0.85 1.90 21.59
C ASP A 132 1.44 1.10 20.42
N LEU A 133 0.60 0.67 19.48
CA LEU A 133 1.04 -0.05 18.28
C LEU A 133 2.02 0.80 17.46
N ARG A 134 1.79 2.10 17.33
CA ARG A 134 2.72 3.04 16.68
C ARG A 134 4.06 3.18 17.39
N SER A 135 4.09 2.88 18.68
CA SER A 135 5.31 2.88 19.49
C SER A 135 6.01 1.53 19.53
N ALA A 136 5.39 0.48 18.98
CA ALA A 136 5.97 -0.84 18.92
C ALA A 136 7.21 -0.87 18.01
N PRO A 137 8.25 -1.64 18.36
CA PRO A 137 9.47 -1.72 17.55
C PRO A 137 9.19 -2.36 16.19
N VAL A 138 9.62 -1.68 15.12
CA VAL A 138 9.52 -2.17 13.74
C VAL A 138 10.91 -2.51 13.22
N TYR A 139 11.07 -3.74 12.75
CA TYR A 139 12.32 -4.21 12.16
C TYR A 139 12.21 -4.28 10.65
N LEU A 140 12.96 -3.43 9.97
CA LEU A 140 13.09 -3.48 8.51
C LEU A 140 14.22 -4.43 8.11
N THR A 141 13.93 -5.34 7.21
CA THR A 141 14.90 -6.34 6.74
C THR A 141 14.91 -6.44 5.21
N GLY A 142 15.92 -7.12 4.69
CA GLY A 142 16.01 -7.46 3.27
C GLY A 142 15.97 -6.25 2.34
N ARG A 143 15.32 -6.43 1.19
CA ARG A 143 15.26 -5.43 0.11
C ARG A 143 14.61 -4.12 0.55
N THR A 144 13.58 -4.19 1.40
CA THR A 144 12.89 -2.98 1.91
C THR A 144 13.86 -2.08 2.67
N ARG A 145 14.66 -2.65 3.58
CA ARG A 145 15.69 -1.88 4.31
C ARG A 145 16.68 -1.22 3.35
N GLN A 146 17.19 -1.97 2.37
CA GLN A 146 18.14 -1.44 1.39
C GLN A 146 17.59 -0.28 0.59
N MET A 147 16.28 -0.29 0.28
CA MET A 147 15.63 0.78 -0.47
C MET A 147 15.35 2.03 0.37
N ILE A 148 15.08 1.87 1.66
CA ILE A 148 14.79 2.98 2.58
C ILE A 148 16.08 3.61 3.10
N ASP A 149 17.15 2.84 3.26
CA ASP A 149 18.42 3.33 3.76
C ASP A 149 19.00 4.41 2.82
N LYS A 150 19.02 5.65 3.31
CA LYS A 150 19.45 6.83 2.54
C LYS A 150 20.92 6.81 2.21
N ASP A 151 21.71 6.07 2.98
CA ASP A 151 23.15 5.96 2.81
C ASP A 151 23.55 4.73 1.99
N ASN A 152 22.58 3.95 1.53
CA ASN A 152 22.81 2.80 0.67
C ASN A 152 23.40 3.28 -0.69
N PRO A 153 24.62 2.85 -1.05
CA PRO A 153 25.26 3.26 -2.31
C PRO A 153 24.52 2.79 -3.56
N ALA A 154 23.66 1.77 -3.45
CA ALA A 154 22.79 1.34 -4.54
C ALA A 154 21.62 2.30 -4.80
N ARG A 155 21.34 3.24 -3.88
CA ARG A 155 20.33 4.28 -4.08
C ARG A 155 20.93 5.43 -4.88
N ILE A 156 20.48 5.60 -6.11
CA ILE A 156 20.88 6.76 -6.94
C ILE A 156 20.27 8.01 -6.30
N ARG A 157 21.13 8.90 -5.80
CA ARG A 157 20.70 10.23 -5.35
C ARG A 157 20.30 11.05 -6.59
N ARG A 158 19.10 11.56 -6.60
CA ARG A 158 18.65 12.56 -7.57
C ARG A 158 19.10 13.95 -7.16
#